data_8cf988ae8752c230102eff4f4bc5cfc4
#
_entry.id   8cf988ae8752c230102eff4f4bc5cfc4
#
_cell.length_a   1.000
_cell.length_b   1.000
_cell.length_c   1.000
_cell.angle_alpha   90.00
_cell.angle_beta   90.00
_cell.angle_gamma   90.00
#
_symmetry.space_group_name_H-M   'P 1'
#
loop_
_entity.id
_entity.type
_entity.pdbx_description
1 polymer ?
#
loop_
_entity_poly.entity_id
_entity_poly.type
_entity_poly.pdbx_seq_one_letter_code
_entity_poly.pdbx_strand_id
1 'polypeptide(L)'
;MERFDRLKNSLENAWTLAGLDEDAATLEKIAKALDEGKGVTIIGSIGSGKTKRLEAICKALGYHFLSAGELIRMVRECQQKFGEDTGLKMALKTNNVEFSEAKDHALAIDDIGKEPTEVLAYGTRHDYMVEAIEERYKQWSDRKWITLFSTQMSPEEIRKRYPAHIADRIGEMTVPIFLAMRSRRSSWL
;
A
#
# COMPACT_ATOMS: atom_id res chain seq x y z
N MET A 1 -11.85 20.98 7.42
CA MET A 1 -13.11 20.32 7.79
C MET A 1 -13.76 19.64 6.59
N GLU A 2 -14.13 20.32 5.52
CA GLU A 2 -14.79 19.71 4.34
C GLU A 2 -14.07 18.54 3.66
N ARG A 3 -12.72 18.53 3.60
CA ARG A 3 -11.95 17.44 2.96
C ARG A 3 -11.97 16.17 3.81
N PHE A 4 -11.74 16.31 5.11
CA PHE A 4 -11.81 15.20 6.06
C PHE A 4 -13.19 14.54 6.06
N ASP A 5 -14.27 15.34 6.13
CA ASP A 5 -15.64 14.83 6.15
C ASP A 5 -15.98 14.08 4.86
N ARG A 6 -15.53 14.60 3.70
CA ARG A 6 -15.69 13.91 2.40
C ARG A 6 -14.94 12.58 2.37
N LEU A 7 -13.70 12.54 2.84
CA LEU A 7 -12.91 11.31 2.91
C LEU A 7 -13.59 10.28 3.81
N LYS A 8 -14.04 10.70 5.00
CA LYS A 8 -14.73 9.84 5.97
C LYS A 8 -15.99 9.24 5.36
N ASN A 9 -16.87 10.05 4.79
CA ASN A 9 -18.10 9.60 4.16
C ASN A 9 -17.85 8.63 2.98
N SER A 10 -16.83 8.90 2.16
CA SER A 10 -16.45 8.00 1.05
C SER A 10 -15.98 6.64 1.56
N LEU A 11 -15.21 6.62 2.65
CA LEU A 11 -14.73 5.38 3.27
C LEU A 11 -15.88 4.61 3.93
N GLU A 12 -16.78 5.26 4.65
CA GLU A 12 -17.97 4.65 5.25
C GLU A 12 -18.85 3.96 4.21
N ASN A 13 -19.15 4.64 3.11
CA ASN A 13 -19.89 4.07 1.99
C ASN A 13 -19.17 2.86 1.39
N ALA A 14 -17.86 2.93 1.18
CA ALA A 14 -17.08 1.83 0.63
C ALA A 14 -17.03 0.61 1.58
N TRP A 15 -16.94 0.83 2.90
CA TRP A 15 -17.00 -0.23 3.91
C TRP A 15 -18.34 -0.95 3.88
N THR A 16 -19.43 -0.19 3.86
CA THR A 16 -20.79 -0.73 3.77
C THR A 16 -20.98 -1.57 2.50
N LEU A 17 -20.56 -1.05 1.34
CA LEU A 17 -20.64 -1.77 0.07
C LEU A 17 -19.77 -3.03 0.02
N ALA A 18 -18.65 -3.03 0.72
CA ALA A 18 -17.76 -4.19 0.82
C ALA A 18 -18.23 -5.22 1.88
N GLY A 19 -19.30 -4.96 2.62
CA GLY A 19 -19.77 -5.82 3.70
C GLY A 19 -18.73 -5.96 4.81
N LEU A 20 -18.01 -4.87 5.11
CA LEU A 20 -17.04 -4.79 6.20
C LEU A 20 -17.77 -4.29 7.45
N ASP A 21 -17.36 -4.82 8.63
CA ASP A 21 -17.90 -4.33 9.90
C ASP A 21 -17.49 -2.86 10.08
N GLU A 22 -18.43 -2.04 10.51
CA GLU A 22 -18.20 -0.66 10.84
C GLU A 22 -17.33 -0.57 12.10
N ASP A 23 -16.07 -0.17 11.92
CA ASP A 23 -15.21 0.31 12.97
C ASP A 23 -14.98 1.80 12.74
N ALA A 24 -15.86 2.60 13.28
CA ALA A 24 -15.85 4.06 13.14
C ALA A 24 -14.50 4.67 13.55
N ALA A 25 -13.86 4.12 14.58
CA ALA A 25 -12.56 4.61 15.06
C ALA A 25 -11.45 4.31 14.03
N THR A 26 -11.47 3.13 13.40
CA THR A 26 -10.53 2.79 12.33
C THR A 26 -10.75 3.67 11.10
N LEU A 27 -11.99 3.88 10.68
CA LEU A 27 -12.31 4.76 9.55
C LEU A 27 -11.87 6.20 9.78
N GLU A 28 -12.13 6.74 10.97
CA GLU A 28 -11.70 8.08 11.35
C GLU A 28 -10.17 8.21 11.34
N LYS A 29 -9.45 7.21 11.85
CA LYS A 29 -7.98 7.17 11.84
C LYS A 29 -7.43 7.14 10.41
N ILE A 30 -8.05 6.37 9.52
CA ILE A 30 -7.68 6.32 8.10
C ILE A 30 -7.95 7.68 7.43
N ALA A 31 -9.15 8.24 7.61
CA ALA A 31 -9.52 9.52 7.03
C ALA A 31 -8.58 10.64 7.48
N LYS A 32 -8.21 10.67 8.76
CA LYS A 32 -7.26 11.63 9.32
C LYS A 32 -5.87 11.47 8.71
N ALA A 33 -5.35 10.26 8.61
CA ALA A 33 -4.04 10.02 7.98
C ALA A 33 -4.01 10.53 6.54
N LEU A 34 -5.05 10.23 5.76
CA LEU A 34 -5.17 10.66 4.37
C LEU A 34 -5.32 12.19 4.23
N ASP A 35 -6.04 12.83 5.14
CA ASP A 35 -6.19 14.28 5.18
C ASP A 35 -4.86 14.99 5.50
N GLU A 36 -4.05 14.39 6.36
CA GLU A 36 -2.68 14.84 6.69
C GLU A 36 -1.66 14.53 5.58
N GLY A 37 -2.06 13.92 4.47
CA GLY A 37 -1.17 13.54 3.36
C GLY A 37 -0.28 12.34 3.67
N LYS A 38 -0.71 11.48 4.61
CA LYS A 38 -0.09 10.19 4.93
C LYS A 38 -0.94 9.04 4.41
N GLY A 39 -0.29 7.93 4.07
CA GLY A 39 -0.97 6.67 3.83
C GLY A 39 -1.27 5.90 5.12
N VAL A 40 -1.68 4.65 4.96
CA VAL A 40 -1.87 3.73 6.08
C VAL A 40 -1.17 2.39 5.81
N THR A 41 -0.69 1.75 6.88
CA THR A 41 -0.23 0.36 6.85
C THR A 41 -1.21 -0.49 7.64
N ILE A 42 -2.02 -1.30 6.94
CA ILE A 42 -3.00 -2.19 7.57
C ILE A 42 -2.30 -3.48 8.00
N ILE A 43 -2.23 -3.69 9.30
CA ILE A 43 -1.55 -4.82 9.94
C ILE A 43 -2.58 -5.79 10.54
N GLY A 44 -2.42 -7.08 10.27
CA GLY A 44 -3.31 -8.09 10.86
C GLY A 44 -3.04 -9.49 10.36
N SER A 45 -3.58 -10.49 11.07
CA SER A 45 -3.43 -11.90 10.75
C SER A 45 -4.07 -12.30 9.42
N ILE A 46 -3.81 -13.54 8.97
CA ILE A 46 -4.50 -14.13 7.82
C ILE A 46 -6.01 -14.15 8.09
N GLY A 47 -6.80 -13.72 7.10
CA GLY A 47 -8.26 -13.71 7.21
C GLY A 47 -8.85 -12.52 7.99
N SER A 48 -8.06 -11.59 8.50
CA SER A 48 -8.56 -10.38 9.19
C SER A 48 -9.24 -9.35 8.26
N GLY A 49 -9.17 -9.53 6.93
CA GLY A 49 -9.82 -8.66 5.96
C GLY A 49 -8.99 -7.45 5.53
N LYS A 50 -7.66 -7.50 5.66
CA LYS A 50 -6.74 -6.43 5.21
C LYS A 50 -6.93 -6.07 3.74
N THR A 51 -6.82 -7.06 2.87
CA THR A 51 -6.97 -6.91 1.42
C THR A 51 -8.31 -6.25 1.06
N LYS A 52 -9.43 -6.74 1.62
CA LYS A 52 -10.75 -6.15 1.37
C LYS A 52 -10.85 -4.69 1.79
N ARG A 53 -10.24 -4.33 2.92
CA ARG A 53 -10.22 -2.93 3.37
C ARG A 53 -9.37 -2.07 2.47
N LEU A 54 -8.20 -2.57 2.08
CA LEU A 54 -7.32 -1.85 1.17
C LEU A 54 -7.99 -1.63 -0.19
N GLU A 55 -8.64 -2.67 -0.76
CA GLU A 55 -9.44 -2.55 -1.98
C GLU A 55 -10.59 -1.56 -1.85
N ALA A 56 -11.30 -1.57 -0.71
CA ALA A 56 -12.41 -0.64 -0.47
C ALA A 56 -11.93 0.82 -0.44
N ILE A 57 -10.78 1.10 0.20
CA ILE A 57 -10.14 2.42 0.17
C ILE A 57 -9.80 2.81 -1.26
N CYS A 58 -9.17 1.90 -2.02
CA CYS A 58 -8.77 2.18 -3.39
C CYS A 58 -9.96 2.47 -4.30
N LYS A 59 -11.04 1.70 -4.19
CA LYS A 59 -12.29 1.94 -4.95
C LYS A 59 -12.94 3.27 -4.59
N ALA A 60 -12.98 3.62 -3.29
CA ALA A 60 -13.58 4.87 -2.83
C ALA A 60 -12.84 6.12 -3.32
N LEU A 61 -11.51 6.02 -3.42
CA LEU A 61 -10.64 7.18 -3.65
C LEU A 61 -9.99 7.18 -5.04
N GLY A 62 -10.22 6.16 -5.86
CA GLY A 62 -9.61 6.02 -7.18
C GLY A 62 -8.12 5.68 -7.14
N TYR A 63 -7.65 5.04 -6.06
CA TYR A 63 -6.24 4.67 -5.91
C TYR A 63 -5.92 3.39 -6.66
N HIS A 64 -4.69 3.30 -7.15
CA HIS A 64 -4.23 2.07 -7.80
C HIS A 64 -3.90 0.99 -6.78
N PHE A 65 -4.31 -0.25 -7.06
CA PHE A 65 -4.12 -1.40 -6.17
C PHE A 65 -3.30 -2.48 -6.87
N LEU A 66 -2.24 -2.94 -6.23
CA LEU A 66 -1.39 -4.06 -6.65
C LEU A 66 -1.04 -4.93 -5.45
N SER A 67 -0.90 -6.22 -5.66
CA SER A 67 -0.17 -7.06 -4.70
C SER A 67 1.34 -6.81 -4.80
N ALA A 68 2.09 -7.11 -3.73
CA ALA A 68 3.55 -7.05 -3.74
C ALA A 68 4.17 -7.87 -4.89
N GLY A 69 3.60 -9.06 -5.17
CA GLY A 69 4.05 -9.91 -6.27
C GLY A 69 3.80 -9.31 -7.66
N GLU A 70 2.66 -8.67 -7.87
CA GLU A 70 2.34 -7.97 -9.12
C GLU A 70 3.25 -6.77 -9.34
N LEU A 71 3.51 -6.00 -8.28
CA LEU A 71 4.43 -4.87 -8.36
C LEU A 71 5.84 -5.32 -8.79
N ILE A 72 6.39 -6.37 -8.16
CA ILE A 72 7.72 -6.90 -8.52
C ILE A 72 7.75 -7.36 -9.97
N ARG A 73 6.70 -8.06 -10.44
CA ARG A 73 6.60 -8.46 -11.83
C ARG A 73 6.62 -7.27 -12.78
N MET A 74 5.82 -6.24 -12.47
CA MET A 74 5.77 -4.99 -13.26
C MET A 74 7.12 -4.27 -13.28
N VAL A 75 7.81 -4.17 -12.13
CA VAL A 75 9.14 -3.55 -12.06
C VAL A 75 10.10 -4.29 -12.99
N ARG A 76 10.14 -5.61 -12.93
CA ARG A 76 11.01 -6.44 -13.80
C ARG A 76 10.70 -6.24 -15.29
N GLU A 77 9.42 -6.28 -15.66
CA GLU A 77 8.99 -6.09 -17.06
C GLU A 77 9.35 -4.68 -17.55
N CYS A 78 9.14 -3.66 -16.73
CA CYS A 78 9.50 -2.29 -17.07
C CYS A 78 11.01 -2.08 -17.16
N GLN A 79 11.79 -2.69 -16.26
CA GLN A 79 13.25 -2.61 -16.29
C GLN A 79 13.83 -3.29 -17.55
N GLN A 80 13.27 -4.43 -17.95
CA GLN A 80 13.65 -5.08 -19.21
C GLN A 80 13.42 -4.19 -20.44
N LYS A 81 12.39 -3.37 -20.39
CA LYS A 81 11.96 -2.53 -21.52
C LYS A 81 12.65 -1.17 -21.56
N PHE A 82 12.93 -0.57 -20.41
CA PHE A 82 13.33 0.83 -20.26
C PHE A 82 14.64 1.04 -19.49
N GLY A 83 15.31 -0.04 -19.03
CA GLY A 83 16.47 0.03 -18.13
C GLY A 83 16.08 0.17 -16.67
N GLU A 84 17.07 -0.04 -15.75
CA GLU A 84 16.81 -0.16 -14.31
C GLU A 84 16.09 1.04 -13.71
N ASP A 85 16.69 2.23 -13.76
CA ASP A 85 16.16 3.44 -13.13
C ASP A 85 14.82 3.89 -13.73
N THR A 86 14.73 3.84 -15.05
CA THR A 86 13.52 4.25 -15.76
C THR A 86 12.40 3.25 -15.55
N GLY A 87 12.72 1.95 -15.56
CA GLY A 87 11.76 0.88 -15.39
C GLY A 87 11.08 0.92 -14.03
N LEU A 88 11.85 1.11 -12.94
CA LEU A 88 11.29 1.28 -11.61
C LEU A 88 10.31 2.46 -11.54
N LYS A 89 10.74 3.63 -12.04
CA LYS A 89 9.90 4.83 -12.06
C LYS A 89 8.63 4.64 -12.89
N MET A 90 8.73 3.93 -14.02
CA MET A 90 7.58 3.64 -14.87
C MET A 90 6.60 2.69 -14.20
N ALA A 91 7.08 1.63 -13.56
CA ALA A 91 6.23 0.69 -12.82
C ALA A 91 5.48 1.37 -11.66
N LEU A 92 6.13 2.31 -10.97
CA LEU A 92 5.54 3.02 -9.84
C LEU A 92 4.66 4.23 -10.23
N LYS A 93 4.75 4.70 -11.46
CA LYS A 93 3.89 5.79 -11.98
C LYS A 93 2.47 5.36 -12.29
N THR A 94 2.23 4.05 -12.39
CA THR A 94 0.91 3.43 -12.58
C THR A 94 -0.10 4.26 -13.37
N ASN A 95 0.34 4.71 -14.54
CA ASN A 95 -0.54 5.39 -15.46
C ASN A 95 -1.32 4.34 -16.25
N ASN A 96 -2.46 3.92 -15.76
CA ASN A 96 -3.52 3.56 -16.68
C ASN A 96 -3.97 4.85 -17.33
N VAL A 97 -3.57 5.03 -18.58
CA VAL A 97 -3.81 6.23 -19.41
C VAL A 97 -5.31 6.51 -19.63
N GLU A 98 -6.18 5.58 -19.22
CA GLU A 98 -7.63 5.70 -19.33
C GLU A 98 -8.31 6.46 -18.19
N PHE A 99 -7.63 6.71 -17.07
CA PHE A 99 -8.13 7.53 -15.96
C PHE A 99 -7.32 8.81 -15.82
N SER A 100 -7.31 9.62 -16.85
CA SER A 100 -6.44 10.79 -17.02
C SER A 100 -6.89 12.06 -16.28
N GLU A 101 -7.69 11.98 -15.27
CA GLU A 101 -7.74 13.05 -14.29
C GLU A 101 -6.87 12.65 -13.10
N ALA A 102 -5.59 12.73 -13.31
CA ALA A 102 -4.54 12.41 -12.36
C ALA A 102 -4.63 13.25 -11.08
N LYS A 103 -5.64 13.03 -10.27
CA LYS A 103 -5.64 13.56 -8.92
C LYS A 103 -4.65 12.84 -8.05
N ASP A 104 -4.37 11.55 -8.30
CA ASP A 104 -3.63 10.83 -7.29
C ASP A 104 -2.77 9.71 -7.90
N HIS A 105 -1.49 9.94 -7.94
CA HIS A 105 -0.49 8.88 -8.06
C HIS A 105 -0.43 8.03 -6.79
N ALA A 106 -1.56 7.84 -6.12
CA ALA A 106 -1.66 7.05 -4.92
C ALA A 106 -1.64 5.55 -5.28
N LEU A 107 -0.84 4.80 -4.54
CA LEU A 107 -0.60 3.38 -4.76
C LEU A 107 -0.85 2.59 -3.48
N ALA A 108 -1.63 1.53 -3.59
CA ALA A 108 -1.78 0.54 -2.54
C ALA A 108 -1.03 -0.75 -2.91
N ILE A 109 -0.21 -1.22 -2.00
CA ILE A 109 0.59 -2.45 -2.15
C ILE A 109 0.14 -3.45 -1.09
N ASP A 110 -0.53 -4.51 -1.55
CA ASP A 110 -1.08 -5.55 -0.67
C ASP A 110 -0.04 -6.62 -0.35
N ASP A 111 -0.08 -7.11 0.90
CA ASP A 111 0.70 -8.25 1.40
C ASP A 111 2.22 -8.07 1.30
N ILE A 112 2.77 -6.89 1.64
CA ILE A 112 4.22 -6.69 1.73
C ILE A 112 4.84 -7.61 2.80
N GLY A 113 6.08 -8.03 2.55
CA GLY A 113 6.86 -8.93 3.41
C GLY A 113 6.78 -10.41 3.05
N LYS A 114 5.98 -10.77 2.03
CA LYS A 114 5.93 -12.15 1.48
C LYS A 114 6.73 -12.30 0.20
N GLU A 115 7.14 -11.20 -0.38
CA GLU A 115 7.95 -11.17 -1.60
C GLU A 115 9.38 -11.70 -1.35
N PRO A 116 10.06 -12.23 -2.39
CA PRO A 116 11.46 -12.61 -2.30
C PRO A 116 12.34 -11.44 -1.85
N THR A 117 13.27 -11.72 -0.93
CA THR A 117 14.24 -10.72 -0.43
C THR A 117 15.26 -10.32 -1.47
N GLU A 118 15.58 -11.22 -2.39
CA GLU A 118 16.54 -10.98 -3.45
C GLU A 118 16.11 -11.67 -4.74
N VAL A 119 16.22 -10.94 -5.82
CA VAL A 119 16.02 -11.47 -7.18
C VAL A 119 17.27 -11.17 -7.98
N LEU A 120 17.87 -12.20 -8.58
CA LEU A 120 19.00 -12.01 -9.49
C LEU A 120 18.48 -11.50 -10.84
N ALA A 121 18.90 -10.30 -11.23
CA ALA A 121 18.60 -9.73 -12.53
C ALA A 121 19.84 -9.02 -13.06
N TYR A 122 20.17 -9.25 -14.34
CA TYR A 122 21.32 -8.64 -15.04
C TYR A 122 22.68 -8.79 -14.32
N GLY A 123 22.85 -9.89 -13.56
CA GLY A 123 24.06 -10.14 -12.77
C GLY A 123 24.13 -9.42 -11.43
N THR A 124 23.09 -8.64 -11.06
CA THR A 124 22.99 -7.93 -9.77
C THR A 124 21.83 -8.50 -8.95
N ARG A 125 21.98 -8.48 -7.64
CA ARG A 125 20.90 -8.86 -6.73
C ARG A 125 20.07 -7.63 -6.37
N HIS A 126 18.77 -7.72 -6.54
CA HIS A 126 17.81 -6.65 -6.29
C HIS A 126 16.81 -7.07 -5.22
N ASP A 127 16.57 -6.24 -4.23
CA ASP A 127 15.36 -6.28 -3.42
C ASP A 127 14.39 -5.22 -3.98
N TYR A 128 13.59 -5.65 -4.94
CA TYR A 128 12.67 -4.75 -5.66
C TYR A 128 11.66 -4.06 -4.75
N MET A 129 11.29 -4.67 -3.61
CA MET A 129 10.39 -4.00 -2.67
C MET A 129 11.10 -2.89 -1.92
N VAL A 130 12.35 -3.08 -1.53
CA VAL A 130 13.20 -2.02 -0.94
C VAL A 130 13.32 -0.85 -1.90
N GLU A 131 13.67 -1.11 -3.16
CA GLU A 131 13.79 -0.08 -4.20
C GLU A 131 12.46 0.66 -4.43
N ALA A 132 11.35 -0.08 -4.47
CA ALA A 132 10.01 0.50 -4.64
C ALA A 132 9.61 1.39 -3.47
N ILE A 133 9.86 0.97 -2.23
CA ILE A 133 9.57 1.76 -1.03
C ILE A 133 10.43 3.03 -1.01
N GLU A 134 11.72 2.94 -1.39
CA GLU A 134 12.59 4.11 -1.48
C GLU A 134 12.09 5.14 -2.49
N GLU A 135 11.71 4.71 -3.67
CA GLU A 135 11.19 5.61 -4.69
C GLU A 135 9.83 6.20 -4.28
N ARG A 136 8.94 5.40 -3.67
CA ARG A 136 7.66 5.89 -3.13
C ARG A 136 7.87 6.90 -2.01
N TYR A 137 8.87 6.71 -1.14
CA TYR A 137 9.20 7.68 -0.11
C TYR A 137 9.66 9.01 -0.71
N LYS A 138 10.50 9.01 -1.75
CA LYS A 138 10.89 10.23 -2.48
C LYS A 138 9.67 10.95 -3.05
N GLN A 139 8.79 10.19 -3.72
CA GLN A 139 7.56 10.74 -4.31
C GLN A 139 6.61 11.30 -3.24
N TRP A 140 6.52 10.66 -2.09
CA TRP A 140 5.74 11.17 -0.96
C TRP A 140 6.37 12.44 -0.37
N SER A 141 7.67 12.47 -0.17
CA SER A 141 8.40 13.64 0.34
C SER A 141 8.19 14.85 -0.55
N ASP A 142 8.40 14.69 -1.86
CA ASP A 142 8.42 15.78 -2.84
C ASP A 142 7.02 16.22 -3.26
N ARG A 143 6.08 15.28 -3.39
CA ARG A 143 4.78 15.50 -4.05
C ARG A 143 3.58 15.07 -3.22
N LYS A 144 3.79 14.52 -2.05
CA LYS A 144 2.74 13.93 -1.19
C LYS A 144 1.94 12.83 -1.87
N TRP A 145 2.58 12.04 -2.75
CA TRP A 145 1.96 10.87 -3.36
C TRP A 145 1.77 9.78 -2.31
N ILE A 146 0.53 9.50 -2.00
CA ILE A 146 0.15 8.58 -0.91
C ILE A 146 0.49 7.14 -1.29
N THR A 147 1.03 6.39 -0.32
CA THR A 147 1.22 4.95 -0.44
C THR A 147 0.52 4.25 0.71
N LEU A 148 -0.28 3.23 0.39
CA LEU A 148 -0.95 2.37 1.35
C LEU A 148 -0.28 1.01 1.33
N PHE A 149 -0.18 0.36 2.49
CA PHE A 149 0.32 -1.00 2.58
C PHE A 149 -0.65 -1.90 3.33
N SER A 150 -0.61 -3.19 3.05
CA SER A 150 -1.08 -4.21 3.98
C SER A 150 0.01 -5.22 4.27
N THR A 151 0.01 -5.79 5.46
CA THR A 151 0.97 -6.81 5.86
C THR A 151 0.44 -7.69 6.98
N GLN A 152 1.02 -8.89 7.09
CA GLN A 152 0.82 -9.76 8.26
C GLN A 152 1.90 -9.57 9.31
N MET A 153 2.98 -8.90 8.96
CA MET A 153 4.12 -8.66 9.85
C MET A 153 3.77 -7.65 10.92
N SER A 154 4.22 -7.92 12.14
CA SER A 154 4.29 -6.91 13.20
C SER A 154 5.31 -5.82 12.86
N PRO A 155 5.28 -4.66 13.52
CA PRO A 155 6.31 -3.63 13.34
C PRO A 155 7.74 -4.15 13.56
N GLU A 156 7.92 -5.08 14.52
CA GLU A 156 9.21 -5.71 14.79
C GLU A 156 9.66 -6.62 13.65
N GLU A 157 8.74 -7.34 13.03
CA GLU A 157 9.02 -8.19 11.86
C GLU A 157 9.33 -7.36 10.63
N ILE A 158 8.66 -6.21 10.44
CA ILE A 158 8.99 -5.23 9.38
C ILE A 158 10.44 -4.76 9.54
N ARG A 159 10.86 -4.39 10.76
CA ARG A 159 12.24 -3.97 11.04
C ARG A 159 13.29 -5.08 10.86
N LYS A 160 12.89 -6.35 10.95
CA LYS A 160 13.77 -7.50 10.67
C LYS A 160 13.84 -7.81 9.17
N ARG A 161 12.73 -7.63 8.45
CA ARG A 161 12.63 -7.95 7.02
C ARG A 161 13.32 -6.89 6.15
N TYR A 162 13.10 -5.63 6.48
CA TYR A 162 13.63 -4.50 5.71
C TYR A 162 14.81 -3.83 6.40
N PRO A 163 15.75 -3.22 5.65
CA PRO A 163 16.76 -2.35 6.24
C PRO A 163 16.13 -1.27 7.13
N ALA A 164 16.83 -0.89 8.20
CA ALA A 164 16.29 0.03 9.22
C ALA A 164 15.73 1.32 8.60
N HIS A 165 16.46 1.93 7.66
CA HIS A 165 16.00 3.14 6.97
C HIS A 165 14.72 2.95 6.14
N ILE A 166 14.48 1.74 5.62
CA ILE A 166 13.24 1.42 4.89
C ILE A 166 12.07 1.27 5.86
N ALA A 167 12.28 0.58 6.97
CA ALA A 167 11.26 0.46 8.02
C ALA A 167 10.86 1.84 8.59
N ASP A 168 11.83 2.72 8.79
CA ASP A 168 11.59 4.10 9.24
C ASP A 168 10.78 4.89 8.20
N ARG A 169 11.12 4.78 6.90
CA ARG A 169 10.38 5.43 5.81
C ARG A 169 8.92 4.98 5.71
N ILE A 170 8.66 3.67 5.90
CA ILE A 170 7.28 3.17 5.99
C ILE A 170 6.55 3.87 7.15
N GLY A 171 7.19 3.98 8.33
CA GLY A 171 6.62 4.63 9.50
C GLY A 171 6.38 6.13 9.35
N GLU A 172 7.23 6.84 8.59
CA GLU A 172 7.07 8.27 8.33
C GLU A 172 5.92 8.57 7.36
N MET A 173 5.82 7.79 6.27
CA MET A 173 4.80 8.04 5.23
C MET A 173 3.45 7.37 5.50
N THR A 174 3.34 6.50 6.51
CA THR A 174 2.08 5.80 6.82
C THR A 174 1.74 5.78 8.31
N VAL A 175 0.46 5.65 8.61
CA VAL A 175 -0.07 5.44 9.96
C VAL A 175 -0.45 3.96 10.11
N PRO A 176 0.01 3.24 11.16
CA PRO A 176 -0.35 1.85 11.37
C PRO A 176 -1.80 1.69 11.82
N ILE A 177 -2.51 0.78 11.16
CA ILE A 177 -3.87 0.36 11.48
C ILE A 177 -3.84 -1.12 11.86
N PHE A 178 -4.08 -1.43 13.12
CA PHE A 178 -4.09 -2.81 13.61
C PHE A 178 -5.50 -3.38 13.55
N LEU A 179 -5.66 -4.50 12.84
CA LEU A 179 -6.92 -5.24 12.80
C LEU A 179 -6.94 -6.31 13.89
N ALA A 180 -8.09 -6.50 14.52
CA ALA A 180 -8.27 -7.54 15.53
C ALA A 180 -7.96 -8.93 14.95
N MET A 181 -7.38 -9.81 15.77
CA MET A 181 -6.89 -11.16 15.39
C MET A 181 -8.02 -12.18 15.08
N ARG A 182 -9.24 -11.76 14.79
CA ARG A 182 -10.33 -12.68 14.44
C ARG A 182 -10.25 -13.02 12.95
N SER A 183 -9.89 -14.29 12.64
CA SER A 183 -10.05 -14.82 11.30
C SER A 183 -11.53 -14.84 10.94
N ARG A 184 -11.89 -14.24 9.80
CA ARG A 184 -13.25 -14.29 9.21
C ARG A 184 -13.41 -15.45 8.23
N ARG A 185 -12.38 -16.25 8.03
CA ARG A 185 -12.48 -17.48 7.25
C ARG A 185 -13.10 -18.54 8.13
N SER A 186 -14.23 -19.12 7.70
CA SER A 186 -14.77 -20.32 8.31
C SER A 186 -13.66 -21.39 8.31
N SER A 187 -13.39 -21.98 9.48
CA SER A 187 -12.51 -23.14 9.57
C SER A 187 -13.12 -24.28 8.74
N TRP A 188 -12.41 -24.70 7.73
CA TRP A 188 -12.73 -25.90 6.93
C TRP A 188 -12.13 -27.15 7.58
N LEU A 189 -11.95 -27.16 8.90
CA LEU A 189 -11.48 -28.33 9.67
C LEU A 189 -12.47 -28.62 10.79
#